data_5352c41b5f3c43efeacd8b56b9734445
#
_entry.id   5352c41b5f3c43efeacd8b56b9734445
#
_cell.length_a   1.000
_cell.length_b   1.000
_cell.length_c   1.000
_cell.angle_alpha   90.00
_cell.angle_beta   90.00
_cell.angle_gamma   90.00
#
_symmetry.space_group_name_H-M   'P 1'
#
loop_
_entity.id
_entity.type
_entity.pdbx_description
1 polymer ?
#
loop_
_entity_poly.entity_id
_entity_poly.type
_entity_poly.pdbx_seq_one_letter_code
_entity_poly.pdbx_strand_id
1 'polypeptide(L)'
;LYEDDVLLVVNKPAGLVCHPTKGDEFSSLISRVRLYLGSERPAHLVNRLDRETGGLVLVAKEAGAAGELGRLMEHRTVSKRYLTIVHGELNVLTGVIREPLGKALASEVVIKDAVREGGVPAETEFRVLGTWNVDRPLATEECRALALFGAQFGVAATRVFGSESWCQSLVGRNFSLLEVHPRSGRKHQIRIHCAHLGHSIVGDKIYGPNERHYLDFVRDCLSEGGWMELMLPCQALQAVELRLEWRGRQWVFSTVPEPWFQEFIPEPLRNQEVRGGGKGIAGNREE
;
A
#
# COMPACT_ATOMS: atom_id res chain seq x y z
N LEU A 1 11.81 -11.35 4.57
CA LEU A 1 12.89 -10.38 4.40
C LEU A 1 13.93 -10.47 5.51
N TYR A 2 13.52 -10.61 6.73
CA TYR A 2 14.37 -10.77 7.90
C TYR A 2 13.71 -11.71 8.90
N GLU A 3 14.53 -12.51 9.61
CA GLU A 3 14.08 -13.38 10.69
C GLU A 3 15.22 -13.61 11.69
N ASP A 4 14.89 -13.50 12.98
CA ASP A 4 15.69 -13.95 14.10
C ASP A 4 14.80 -14.69 15.11
N ASP A 5 15.27 -14.94 16.33
CA ASP A 5 14.48 -15.66 17.34
C ASP A 5 13.26 -14.88 17.83
N VAL A 6 13.25 -13.54 17.72
CA VAL A 6 12.28 -12.64 18.33
C VAL A 6 11.41 -11.93 17.29
N LEU A 7 11.96 -11.63 16.10
CA LEU A 7 11.35 -10.81 15.07
C LEU A 7 11.30 -11.53 13.72
N LEU A 8 10.18 -11.38 13.01
CA LEU A 8 10.03 -11.73 11.61
C LEU A 8 9.53 -10.51 10.84
N VAL A 9 10.17 -10.17 9.73
CA VAL A 9 9.75 -9.09 8.82
C VAL A 9 9.34 -9.69 7.50
N VAL A 10 8.11 -9.44 7.11
CA VAL A 10 7.54 -9.98 5.88
C VAL A 10 7.19 -8.87 4.90
N ASN A 11 7.34 -9.15 3.61
CA ASN A 11 6.78 -8.34 2.53
C ASN A 11 5.39 -8.90 2.19
N LYS A 12 4.34 -8.26 2.71
CA LYS A 12 2.96 -8.68 2.47
C LYS A 12 2.57 -8.34 1.03
N PRO A 13 2.11 -9.30 0.22
CA PRO A 13 1.59 -8.96 -1.10
C PRO A 13 0.28 -8.15 -0.99
N ALA A 14 0.02 -7.30 -1.99
CA ALA A 14 -1.29 -6.68 -2.16
C ALA A 14 -2.36 -7.77 -2.37
N GLY A 15 -3.59 -7.50 -1.93
CA GLY A 15 -4.68 -8.48 -1.97
C GLY A 15 -4.82 -9.36 -0.72
N LEU A 16 -3.75 -9.54 0.07
CA LEU A 16 -3.75 -10.35 1.29
C LEU A 16 -4.17 -9.52 2.51
N VAL A 17 -5.16 -9.99 3.27
CA VAL A 17 -5.55 -9.38 4.55
C VAL A 17 -4.55 -9.71 5.66
N CYS A 18 -4.36 -8.78 6.61
CA CYS A 18 -3.48 -9.02 7.77
C CYS A 18 -4.09 -9.99 8.78
N HIS A 19 -5.39 -9.86 9.05
CA HIS A 19 -6.14 -10.72 9.98
C HIS A 19 -7.28 -11.43 9.26
N PRO A 20 -7.72 -12.60 9.78
CA PRO A 20 -8.85 -13.32 9.21
C PRO A 20 -10.10 -12.44 9.17
N THR A 21 -10.86 -12.54 8.10
CA THR A 21 -12.23 -12.08 8.00
C THR A 21 -13.20 -13.24 8.19
N LYS A 22 -14.46 -12.98 8.44
CA LYS A 22 -15.48 -14.04 8.62
C LYS A 22 -15.45 -15.00 7.43
N GLY A 23 -15.26 -16.29 7.71
CA GLY A 23 -15.33 -17.37 6.72
C GLY A 23 -14.01 -17.84 6.14
N ASP A 24 -12.86 -17.20 6.44
CA ASP A 24 -11.56 -17.60 5.91
C ASP A 24 -10.42 -17.37 6.90
N GLU A 25 -10.37 -18.24 7.91
CA GLU A 25 -9.35 -18.16 8.97
C GLU A 25 -7.92 -18.43 8.47
N PHE A 26 -7.76 -19.15 7.36
CA PHE A 26 -6.46 -19.58 6.88
C PHE A 26 -5.86 -18.68 5.79
N SER A 27 -6.62 -17.75 5.22
CA SER A 27 -6.15 -16.90 4.11
C SER A 27 -5.46 -15.60 4.54
N SER A 28 -5.35 -15.33 5.83
CA SER A 28 -4.71 -14.09 6.31
C SER A 28 -3.20 -14.20 6.47
N LEU A 29 -2.51 -13.06 6.50
CA LEU A 29 -1.08 -13.00 6.77
C LEU A 29 -0.72 -13.66 8.09
N ILE A 30 -1.44 -13.35 9.18
CA ILE A 30 -1.15 -13.92 10.50
C ILE A 30 -1.32 -15.44 10.52
N SER A 31 -2.31 -15.98 9.80
CA SER A 31 -2.52 -17.43 9.70
C SER A 31 -1.35 -18.11 8.97
N ARG A 32 -0.89 -17.52 7.87
CA ARG A 32 0.28 -18.03 7.12
C ARG A 32 1.56 -17.97 7.96
N VAL A 33 1.75 -16.89 8.74
CA VAL A 33 2.89 -16.77 9.66
C VAL A 33 2.83 -17.83 10.76
N ARG A 34 1.66 -18.10 11.34
CA ARG A 34 1.48 -19.16 12.34
C ARG A 34 1.78 -20.55 11.76
N LEU A 35 1.33 -20.83 10.56
CA LEU A 35 1.68 -22.08 9.85
C LEU A 35 3.19 -22.20 9.63
N TYR A 36 3.84 -21.11 9.23
CA TYR A 36 5.28 -21.07 9.00
C TYR A 36 6.10 -21.29 10.28
N LEU A 37 5.72 -20.61 11.39
CA LEU A 37 6.43 -20.71 12.67
C LEU A 37 6.14 -22.01 13.45
N GLY A 38 5.03 -22.68 13.13
CA GLY A 38 4.52 -23.84 13.89
C GLY A 38 3.67 -23.45 15.09
N SER A 39 2.93 -24.44 15.64
CA SER A 39 1.94 -24.22 16.72
C SER A 39 2.55 -23.75 18.04
N GLU A 40 3.81 -24.06 18.28
CA GLU A 40 4.51 -23.78 19.55
C GLU A 40 5.03 -22.34 19.66
N ARG A 41 5.10 -21.61 18.54
CA ARG A 41 5.61 -20.23 18.50
C ARG A 41 4.48 -19.22 18.33
N PRO A 42 4.31 -18.27 19.28
CA PRO A 42 3.33 -17.20 19.12
C PRO A 42 3.71 -16.27 17.96
N ALA A 43 2.71 -15.66 17.35
CA ALA A 43 2.91 -14.67 16.30
C ALA A 43 1.98 -13.48 16.54
N HIS A 44 2.58 -12.30 16.63
CA HIS A 44 1.88 -11.03 16.90
C HIS A 44 2.22 -10.02 15.83
N LEU A 45 1.23 -9.56 15.05
CA LEU A 45 1.44 -8.46 14.12
C LEU A 45 1.67 -7.16 14.89
N VAL A 46 2.81 -6.52 14.66
CA VAL A 46 3.17 -5.23 15.28
C VAL A 46 2.50 -4.06 14.54
N ASN A 47 2.44 -4.14 13.21
CA ASN A 47 1.70 -3.19 12.36
C ASN A 47 0.78 -3.93 11.40
N ARG A 48 -0.13 -3.18 10.81
CA ARG A 48 -1.08 -3.71 9.81
C ARG A 48 -1.05 -2.83 8.56
N LEU A 49 -1.31 -3.46 7.44
CA LEU A 49 -1.58 -2.81 6.16
C LEU A 49 -3.00 -3.16 5.72
N ASP A 50 -3.60 -2.30 4.93
CA ASP A 50 -4.88 -2.60 4.27
C ASP A 50 -4.73 -3.83 3.38
N ARG A 51 -5.84 -4.49 3.04
CA ARG A 51 -5.86 -5.67 2.17
C ARG A 51 -5.04 -5.44 0.89
N GLU A 52 -5.30 -4.33 0.20
CA GLU A 52 -4.71 -4.01 -1.11
C GLU A 52 -3.39 -3.21 -1.02
N THR A 53 -2.94 -2.84 0.18
CA THR A 53 -1.62 -2.25 0.37
C THR A 53 -0.58 -3.36 0.52
N GLY A 54 0.45 -3.36 -0.33
CA GLY A 54 1.60 -4.25 -0.21
C GLY A 54 2.70 -3.68 0.69
N GLY A 55 3.68 -4.51 1.05
CA GLY A 55 4.90 -4.08 1.73
C GLY A 55 5.11 -4.59 3.14
N LEU A 56 5.90 -3.87 3.90
CA LEU A 56 6.51 -4.32 5.16
C LEU A 56 5.53 -4.48 6.31
N VAL A 57 5.54 -5.66 6.91
CA VAL A 57 4.85 -5.97 8.16
C VAL A 57 5.83 -6.61 9.14
N LEU A 58 5.89 -6.07 10.35
CA LEU A 58 6.65 -6.62 11.47
C LEU A 58 5.80 -7.60 12.24
N VAL A 59 6.37 -8.74 12.58
CA VAL A 59 5.75 -9.79 13.39
C VAL A 59 6.68 -10.12 14.54
N ALA A 60 6.23 -9.95 15.77
CA ALA A 60 6.94 -10.40 16.95
C ALA A 60 6.62 -11.87 17.23
N LYS A 61 7.65 -12.66 17.55
CA LYS A 61 7.56 -14.09 17.88
C LYS A 61 7.37 -14.33 19.38
N GLU A 62 7.32 -13.29 20.19
CA GLU A 62 7.09 -13.33 21.63
C GLU A 62 6.25 -12.15 22.11
N ALA A 63 5.49 -12.32 23.18
CA ALA A 63 4.59 -11.30 23.71
C ALA A 63 5.34 -10.06 24.25
N GLY A 64 6.53 -10.25 24.83
CA GLY A 64 7.38 -9.15 25.33
C GLY A 64 7.77 -8.19 24.22
N ALA A 65 8.34 -8.71 23.13
CA ALA A 65 8.70 -7.92 21.94
C ALA A 65 7.47 -7.27 21.28
N ALA A 66 6.35 -7.98 21.22
CA ALA A 66 5.10 -7.43 20.70
C ALA A 66 4.65 -6.18 21.48
N GLY A 67 4.74 -6.24 22.82
CA GLY A 67 4.43 -5.10 23.70
C GLY A 67 5.40 -3.93 23.53
N GLU A 68 6.71 -4.21 23.45
CA GLU A 68 7.75 -3.18 23.23
C GLU A 68 7.55 -2.47 21.87
N LEU A 69 7.47 -3.24 20.81
CA LEU A 69 7.29 -2.71 19.44
C LEU A 69 5.93 -2.03 19.26
N GLY A 70 4.88 -2.55 19.92
CA GLY A 70 3.56 -1.92 19.94
C GLY A 70 3.60 -0.52 20.55
N ARG A 71 4.32 -0.33 21.67
CA ARG A 71 4.54 1.00 22.27
C ARG A 71 5.30 1.95 21.34
N LEU A 72 6.31 1.48 20.61
CA LEU A 72 7.01 2.32 19.62
C LEU A 72 6.06 2.79 18.51
N MET A 73 5.16 1.91 18.05
CA MET A 73 4.11 2.28 17.07
C MET A 73 3.13 3.31 17.64
N GLU A 74 2.67 3.12 18.88
CA GLU A 74 1.75 4.01 19.57
C GLU A 74 2.35 5.41 19.81
N HIS A 75 3.61 5.46 20.26
CA HIS A 75 4.35 6.70 20.46
C HIS A 75 4.86 7.34 19.16
N ARG A 76 4.59 6.72 18.01
CA ARG A 76 4.97 7.22 16.67
C ARG A 76 6.47 7.40 16.46
N THR A 77 7.29 6.62 17.15
CA THR A 77 8.74 6.63 17.02
C THR A 77 9.24 5.77 15.85
N VAL A 78 8.35 4.99 15.25
CA VAL A 78 8.66 4.21 14.03
C VAL A 78 8.40 5.07 12.80
N SER A 79 9.47 5.38 12.07
CA SER A 79 9.37 6.05 10.77
C SER A 79 8.91 5.05 9.71
N LYS A 80 7.96 5.47 8.86
CA LYS A 80 7.37 4.66 7.80
C LYS A 80 7.47 5.42 6.50
N ARG A 81 7.96 4.77 5.45
CA ARG A 81 8.01 5.31 4.10
C ARG A 81 7.16 4.45 3.17
N TYR A 82 6.30 5.12 2.43
CA TYR A 82 5.45 4.51 1.43
C TYR A 82 5.75 5.12 0.06
N LEU A 83 5.51 4.34 -0.99
CA LEU A 83 5.40 4.82 -2.35
C LEU A 83 3.94 4.69 -2.79
N THR A 84 3.45 5.70 -3.49
CA THR A 84 2.09 5.70 -4.04
C THR A 84 2.04 6.39 -5.40
N ILE A 85 1.15 5.89 -6.27
CA ILE A 85 0.85 6.51 -7.55
C ILE A 85 -0.54 7.13 -7.46
N VAL A 86 -0.64 8.40 -7.78
CA VAL A 86 -1.91 9.15 -7.73
C VAL A 86 -2.29 9.67 -9.10
N HIS A 87 -3.59 9.92 -9.29
CA HIS A 87 -4.12 10.55 -10.51
C HIS A 87 -3.70 12.00 -10.61
N GLY A 88 -3.37 12.42 -11.82
CA GLY A 88 -3.05 13.79 -12.15
C GLY A 88 -1.61 14.18 -11.85
N GLU A 89 -1.27 15.41 -12.20
CA GLU A 89 0.03 16.02 -11.96
C GLU A 89 -0.06 16.95 -10.75
N LEU A 90 0.78 16.70 -9.74
CA LEU A 90 0.91 17.61 -8.60
C LEU A 90 1.91 18.70 -8.93
N ASN A 91 1.46 19.97 -8.83
CA ASN A 91 2.28 21.16 -9.11
C ASN A 91 3.16 21.61 -7.93
N VAL A 92 3.29 20.77 -6.88
CA VAL A 92 4.12 21.02 -5.71
C VAL A 92 5.08 19.87 -5.49
N LEU A 93 6.33 20.16 -5.14
CA LEU A 93 7.35 19.12 -4.94
C LEU A 93 7.21 18.42 -3.59
N THR A 94 6.74 19.12 -2.57
CA THR A 94 6.58 18.58 -1.20
C THR A 94 5.36 19.20 -0.55
N GLY A 95 4.78 18.50 0.41
CA GLY A 95 3.66 19.04 1.18
C GLY A 95 3.42 18.28 2.49
N VAL A 96 2.61 18.90 3.34
CA VAL A 96 2.13 18.30 4.59
C VAL A 96 0.61 18.48 4.67
N ILE A 97 -0.11 17.37 4.81
CA ILE A 97 -1.56 17.35 4.95
C ILE A 97 -1.87 17.14 6.44
N ARG A 98 -2.52 18.12 7.08
CA ARG A 98 -2.89 18.11 8.51
C ARG A 98 -4.40 18.17 8.67
N GLU A 99 -5.07 17.13 8.14
CA GLU A 99 -6.53 17.07 8.14
C GLU A 99 -7.03 15.95 9.07
N PRO A 100 -7.96 16.26 10.00
CA PRO A 100 -8.51 15.26 10.91
C PRO A 100 -9.41 14.29 10.17
N LEU A 101 -9.40 13.01 10.60
CA LEU A 101 -10.12 11.93 9.96
C LEU A 101 -11.25 11.42 10.84
N GLY A 102 -12.37 11.12 10.23
CA GLY A 102 -13.55 10.56 10.89
C GLY A 102 -14.45 9.85 9.91
N LYS A 103 -15.55 9.29 10.41
CA LYS A 103 -16.52 8.53 9.62
C LYS A 103 -17.11 9.39 8.50
N ALA A 104 -17.15 8.85 7.28
CA ALA A 104 -17.86 9.47 6.16
C ALA A 104 -19.37 9.30 6.36
N LEU A 105 -20.10 10.43 6.55
CA LEU A 105 -21.53 10.39 6.90
C LEU A 105 -22.44 10.18 5.70
N ALA A 106 -22.01 10.63 4.51
CA ALA A 106 -22.81 10.58 3.29
C ALA A 106 -22.44 9.41 2.35
N SER A 107 -21.60 8.46 2.80
CA SER A 107 -21.15 7.35 1.98
C SER A 107 -21.96 6.10 2.20
N GLU A 108 -22.30 5.38 1.12
CA GLU A 108 -22.87 4.03 1.16
C GLU A 108 -21.85 2.98 1.62
N VAL A 109 -20.54 3.27 1.52
CA VAL A 109 -19.47 2.37 1.95
C VAL A 109 -19.26 2.48 3.46
N VAL A 110 -19.81 1.54 4.21
CA VAL A 110 -19.80 1.53 5.69
C VAL A 110 -18.41 1.69 6.29
N ILE A 111 -17.37 1.18 5.65
CA ILE A 111 -15.98 1.26 6.16
C ILE A 111 -15.27 2.55 5.77
N LYS A 112 -15.88 3.42 4.98
CA LYS A 112 -15.26 4.67 4.51
C LYS A 112 -15.17 5.70 5.64
N ASP A 113 -13.98 6.27 5.79
CA ASP A 113 -13.71 7.46 6.58
C ASP A 113 -13.40 8.63 5.62
N ALA A 114 -13.41 9.86 6.10
CA ALA A 114 -13.15 11.07 5.32
C ALA A 114 -12.43 12.11 6.17
N VAL A 115 -11.90 13.16 5.54
CA VAL A 115 -11.55 14.37 6.26
C VAL A 115 -12.82 14.93 6.88
N ARG A 116 -12.75 15.18 8.19
CA ARG A 116 -13.90 15.61 8.97
C ARG A 116 -13.49 16.50 10.14
N GLU A 117 -14.10 17.67 10.24
CA GLU A 117 -13.98 18.52 11.41
C GLU A 117 -14.39 17.78 12.69
N GLY A 118 -13.62 17.93 13.77
CA GLY A 118 -13.79 17.18 15.01
C GLY A 118 -13.38 15.70 14.94
N GLY A 119 -12.80 15.26 13.83
CA GLY A 119 -12.21 13.94 13.67
C GLY A 119 -10.91 13.75 14.45
N VAL A 120 -10.30 12.59 14.32
CA VAL A 120 -9.02 12.27 14.96
C VAL A 120 -7.88 12.93 14.19
N PRO A 121 -6.98 13.70 14.84
CA PRO A 121 -5.86 14.34 14.17
C PRO A 121 -4.99 13.36 13.41
N ALA A 122 -4.66 13.73 12.18
CA ALA A 122 -3.80 12.95 11.28
C ALA A 122 -2.87 13.90 10.52
N GLU A 123 -1.64 13.44 10.28
CA GLU A 123 -0.63 14.19 9.54
C GLU A 123 0.11 13.26 8.58
N THR A 124 0.23 13.71 7.33
CA THR A 124 0.91 13.00 6.25
C THR A 124 1.82 13.96 5.50
N GLU A 125 3.10 13.67 5.51
CA GLU A 125 4.08 14.38 4.67
C GLU A 125 4.24 13.63 3.35
N PHE A 126 4.46 14.36 2.27
CA PHE A 126 4.75 13.77 0.97
C PHE A 126 5.79 14.55 0.19
N ARG A 127 6.46 13.85 -0.72
CA ARG A 127 7.36 14.39 -1.73
C ARG A 127 7.00 13.79 -3.09
N VAL A 128 6.87 14.63 -4.11
CA VAL A 128 6.70 14.19 -5.50
C VAL A 128 8.06 13.73 -6.03
N LEU A 129 8.16 12.48 -6.45
CA LEU A 129 9.36 11.90 -7.01
C LEU A 129 9.41 12.09 -8.53
N GLY A 130 8.25 12.20 -9.15
CA GLY A 130 8.11 12.49 -10.56
C GLY A 130 6.67 12.46 -11.01
N THR A 131 6.43 13.05 -12.17
CA THR A 131 5.16 13.06 -12.87
C THR A 131 5.35 12.55 -14.28
N TRP A 132 4.32 11.95 -14.88
CA TRP A 132 4.36 11.52 -16.27
C TRP A 132 2.98 11.58 -16.90
N ASN A 133 2.98 11.80 -18.22
CA ASN A 133 1.84 11.60 -19.08
C ASN A 133 2.04 10.29 -19.85
N VAL A 134 0.98 9.55 -20.08
CA VAL A 134 1.01 8.37 -20.96
C VAL A 134 0.76 8.85 -22.38
N ASP A 135 1.81 9.02 -23.16
CA ASP A 135 1.78 9.58 -24.52
C ASP A 135 1.51 8.53 -25.62
N ARG A 136 1.70 7.24 -25.29
CA ARG A 136 1.41 6.09 -26.17
C ARG A 136 0.81 4.94 -25.38
N PRO A 137 0.09 4.02 -26.03
CA PRO A 137 -0.34 2.78 -25.38
C PRO A 137 0.87 1.99 -24.87
N LEU A 138 0.73 1.38 -23.68
CA LEU A 138 1.75 0.46 -23.18
C LEU A 138 1.79 -0.79 -24.05
N ALA A 139 2.99 -1.31 -24.33
CA ALA A 139 3.12 -2.60 -24.99
C ALA A 139 2.75 -3.75 -24.03
N THR A 140 2.29 -4.86 -24.56
CA THR A 140 1.86 -6.04 -23.76
C THR A 140 2.98 -6.53 -22.83
N GLU A 141 4.21 -6.49 -23.31
CA GLU A 141 5.39 -6.88 -22.53
C GLU A 141 5.68 -5.90 -21.35
N GLU A 142 5.31 -4.62 -21.51
CA GLU A 142 5.48 -3.58 -20.49
C GLU A 142 4.49 -3.71 -19.33
N CYS A 143 3.40 -4.48 -19.48
CA CYS A 143 2.34 -4.66 -18.47
C CYS A 143 2.10 -6.13 -18.09
N ARG A 144 3.10 -7.00 -18.29
CA ARG A 144 2.96 -8.44 -18.06
C ARG A 144 2.69 -8.80 -16.59
N ALA A 145 3.44 -8.23 -15.65
CA ALA A 145 3.24 -8.51 -14.23
C ALA A 145 1.91 -7.93 -13.74
N LEU A 146 1.49 -6.80 -14.30
CA LEU A 146 0.21 -6.19 -13.99
C LEU A 146 -0.96 -7.05 -14.48
N ALA A 147 -0.88 -7.59 -15.69
CA ALA A 147 -1.87 -8.52 -16.23
C ALA A 147 -1.98 -9.80 -15.38
N LEU A 148 -0.84 -10.40 -15.03
CA LEU A 148 -0.78 -11.58 -14.16
C LEU A 148 -1.32 -11.30 -12.76
N PHE A 149 -1.05 -10.12 -12.21
CA PHE A 149 -1.60 -9.71 -10.92
C PHE A 149 -3.10 -9.46 -11.02
N GLY A 150 -3.56 -8.78 -12.08
CA GLY A 150 -4.98 -8.51 -12.33
C GLY A 150 -5.83 -9.78 -12.43
N ALA A 151 -5.27 -10.85 -13.00
CA ALA A 151 -5.95 -12.14 -13.12
C ALA A 151 -6.39 -12.75 -11.76
N GLN A 152 -5.77 -12.35 -10.66
CA GLN A 152 -6.15 -12.81 -9.31
C GLN A 152 -7.49 -12.22 -8.83
N PHE A 153 -8.03 -11.21 -9.52
CA PHE A 153 -9.27 -10.50 -9.16
C PHE A 153 -10.49 -10.94 -9.98
N GLY A 154 -10.38 -12.06 -10.67
CA GLY A 154 -11.50 -12.69 -11.39
C GLY A 154 -11.50 -12.42 -12.90
N VAL A 155 -12.52 -12.99 -13.55
CA VAL A 155 -12.59 -13.05 -15.03
C VAL A 155 -12.66 -11.67 -15.68
N ALA A 156 -13.45 -10.74 -15.12
CA ALA A 156 -13.56 -9.39 -15.66
C ALA A 156 -12.22 -8.64 -15.59
N ALA A 157 -11.51 -8.73 -14.46
CA ALA A 157 -10.18 -8.14 -14.31
C ALA A 157 -9.16 -8.75 -15.28
N THR A 158 -9.19 -10.09 -15.47
CA THR A 158 -8.32 -10.78 -16.42
C THR A 158 -8.49 -10.28 -17.86
N ARG A 159 -9.72 -9.93 -18.25
CA ARG A 159 -10.00 -9.42 -19.60
C ARG A 159 -9.57 -7.96 -19.78
N VAL A 160 -9.46 -7.21 -18.71
CA VAL A 160 -9.13 -5.78 -18.76
C VAL A 160 -7.61 -5.57 -18.72
N PHE A 161 -6.95 -5.99 -17.63
CA PHE A 161 -5.55 -5.63 -17.41
C PHE A 161 -4.61 -6.29 -18.42
N GLY A 162 -3.86 -5.46 -19.14
CA GLY A 162 -2.97 -5.85 -20.23
C GLY A 162 -3.67 -6.01 -21.58
N SER A 163 -4.98 -5.75 -21.68
CA SER A 163 -5.67 -5.70 -22.98
C SER A 163 -5.30 -4.44 -23.75
N GLU A 164 -5.44 -4.49 -25.09
CA GLU A 164 -5.20 -3.32 -25.96
C GLU A 164 -6.11 -2.15 -25.58
N SER A 165 -7.39 -2.40 -25.29
CA SER A 165 -8.36 -1.38 -24.87
C SER A 165 -7.96 -0.70 -23.57
N TRP A 166 -7.44 -1.47 -22.59
CA TRP A 166 -6.93 -0.91 -21.34
C TRP A 166 -5.67 -0.08 -21.59
N CYS A 167 -4.69 -0.58 -22.34
CA CYS A 167 -3.49 0.16 -22.69
C CYS A 167 -3.84 1.49 -23.40
N GLN A 168 -4.80 1.48 -24.32
CA GLN A 168 -5.28 2.67 -25.01
C GLN A 168 -5.99 3.64 -24.05
N SER A 169 -6.73 3.18 -23.07
CA SER A 169 -7.46 4.02 -22.11
C SER A 169 -6.57 4.86 -21.19
N LEU A 170 -5.31 4.50 -21.07
CA LEU A 170 -4.31 5.22 -20.28
C LEU A 170 -3.75 6.43 -21.03
N VAL A 171 -3.83 6.46 -22.37
CA VAL A 171 -3.25 7.52 -23.20
C VAL A 171 -3.87 8.88 -22.86
N GLY A 172 -3.02 9.87 -22.68
CA GLY A 172 -3.40 11.24 -22.27
C GLY A 172 -3.63 11.39 -20.76
N ARG A 173 -3.50 10.32 -19.97
CA ARG A 173 -3.61 10.40 -18.50
C ARG A 173 -2.32 10.88 -17.89
N ASN A 174 -2.45 11.71 -16.85
CA ASN A 174 -1.34 12.16 -16.02
C ASN A 174 -1.33 11.46 -14.69
N PHE A 175 -0.13 11.15 -14.19
CA PHE A 175 0.09 10.51 -12.91
C PHE A 175 1.26 11.17 -12.18
N SER A 176 1.29 11.02 -10.86
CA SER A 176 2.41 11.41 -10.02
C SER A 176 2.82 10.26 -9.11
N LEU A 177 4.13 10.03 -9.01
CA LEU A 177 4.73 9.13 -8.02
C LEU A 177 5.11 9.93 -6.78
N LEU A 178 4.58 9.53 -5.63
CA LEU A 178 4.85 10.17 -4.36
C LEU A 178 5.58 9.23 -3.40
N GLU A 179 6.54 9.80 -2.69
CA GLU A 179 7.04 9.27 -1.44
C GLU A 179 6.21 9.87 -0.29
N VAL A 180 5.72 9.04 0.62
CA VAL A 180 4.79 9.46 1.66
C VAL A 180 5.24 8.98 3.03
N HIS A 181 5.24 9.89 4.01
CA HIS A 181 5.60 9.64 5.40
C HIS A 181 4.43 9.98 6.34
N PRO A 182 3.58 9.01 6.71
CA PRO A 182 2.51 9.25 7.66
C PRO A 182 3.09 9.42 9.08
N ARG A 183 2.89 10.59 9.70
CA ARG A 183 3.28 10.89 11.07
C ARG A 183 2.30 10.32 12.11
N SER A 184 1.15 9.87 11.66
CA SER A 184 0.15 9.11 12.41
C SER A 184 -0.20 7.83 11.64
N GLY A 185 -0.92 6.90 12.28
CA GLY A 185 -1.28 5.61 11.66
C GLY A 185 -2.80 5.41 11.67
N ARG A 186 -3.58 6.39 11.18
CA ARG A 186 -5.04 6.26 11.11
C ARG A 186 -5.44 5.35 9.96
N LYS A 187 -6.58 4.70 10.11
CA LYS A 187 -7.15 3.83 9.08
C LYS A 187 -7.29 4.61 7.76
N HIS A 188 -6.81 4.03 6.67
CA HIS A 188 -6.86 4.58 5.31
C HIS A 188 -6.22 5.99 5.16
N GLN A 189 -5.41 6.45 6.11
CA GLN A 189 -4.96 7.84 6.21
C GLN A 189 -4.37 8.38 4.91
N ILE A 190 -3.38 7.71 4.31
CA ILE A 190 -2.71 8.16 3.08
C ILE A 190 -3.74 8.27 1.95
N ARG A 191 -4.62 7.31 1.82
CA ARG A 191 -5.67 7.24 0.79
C ARG A 191 -6.65 8.41 0.91
N ILE A 192 -7.12 8.70 2.13
CA ILE A 192 -8.03 9.82 2.41
C ILE A 192 -7.33 11.16 2.13
N HIS A 193 -6.10 11.31 2.60
CA HIS A 193 -5.35 12.55 2.41
C HIS A 193 -5.05 12.82 0.93
N CYS A 194 -4.65 11.81 0.15
CA CYS A 194 -4.45 11.97 -1.30
C CYS A 194 -5.76 12.33 -2.02
N ALA A 195 -6.87 11.67 -1.67
CA ALA A 195 -8.18 11.99 -2.24
C ALA A 195 -8.65 13.42 -1.87
N HIS A 196 -8.38 13.86 -0.64
CA HIS A 196 -8.67 15.23 -0.17
C HIS A 196 -7.92 16.30 -0.98
N LEU A 197 -6.68 16.01 -1.40
CA LEU A 197 -5.94 16.89 -2.31
C LEU A 197 -6.48 16.92 -3.75
N GLY A 198 -7.49 16.11 -4.07
CA GLY A 198 -7.97 15.94 -5.44
C GLY A 198 -7.15 14.95 -6.28
N HIS A 199 -6.19 14.27 -5.69
CA HIS A 199 -5.28 13.32 -6.32
C HIS A 199 -5.42 11.94 -5.69
N SER A 200 -6.56 11.26 -5.92
CA SER A 200 -6.79 9.92 -5.38
C SER A 200 -5.76 8.91 -5.87
N ILE A 201 -5.51 7.88 -5.06
CA ILE A 201 -4.59 6.79 -5.42
C ILE A 201 -5.18 5.98 -6.57
N VAL A 202 -4.36 5.68 -7.57
CA VAL A 202 -4.77 4.85 -8.72
C VAL A 202 -5.13 3.44 -8.23
N GLY A 203 -6.26 2.91 -8.71
CA GLY A 203 -6.78 1.60 -8.29
C GLY A 203 -7.53 1.59 -6.96
N ASP A 204 -7.71 2.73 -6.31
CA ASP A 204 -8.44 2.79 -5.04
C ASP A 204 -9.96 2.72 -5.24
N LYS A 205 -10.56 1.61 -4.82
CA LYS A 205 -11.99 1.33 -4.98
C LYS A 205 -12.89 2.16 -4.05
N ILE A 206 -12.34 2.69 -2.93
CA ILE A 206 -13.11 3.44 -1.92
C ILE A 206 -12.97 4.95 -2.12
N TYR A 207 -11.75 5.42 -2.37
CA TYR A 207 -11.39 6.84 -2.45
C TYR A 207 -11.06 7.29 -3.88
N GLY A 208 -11.15 6.38 -4.85
CA GLY A 208 -10.98 6.65 -6.27
C GLY A 208 -12.18 7.38 -6.89
N PRO A 209 -12.31 7.33 -8.22
CA PRO A 209 -13.31 8.13 -8.94
C PRO A 209 -14.76 7.80 -8.58
N ASN A 210 -15.04 6.56 -8.18
CA ASN A 210 -16.39 6.12 -7.83
C ASN A 210 -16.37 5.07 -6.71
N GLU A 211 -16.93 5.39 -5.55
CA GLU A 211 -16.96 4.46 -4.40
C GLU A 211 -17.86 3.23 -4.60
N ARG A 212 -18.74 3.24 -5.62
CA ARG A 212 -19.54 2.05 -5.99
C ARG A 212 -18.66 0.90 -6.44
N HIS A 213 -17.48 1.17 -7.01
CA HIS A 213 -16.52 0.12 -7.37
C HIS A 213 -16.16 -0.77 -6.19
N TYR A 214 -16.12 -0.23 -4.96
CA TYR A 214 -15.91 -1.05 -3.77
C TYR A 214 -17.09 -1.97 -3.49
N LEU A 215 -18.32 -1.47 -3.58
CA LEU A 215 -19.53 -2.25 -3.34
C LEU A 215 -19.68 -3.36 -4.38
N ASP A 216 -19.45 -3.04 -5.65
CA ASP A 216 -19.51 -4.02 -6.75
C ASP A 216 -18.38 -5.05 -6.64
N PHE A 217 -17.18 -4.64 -6.23
CA PHE A 217 -16.07 -5.54 -5.97
C PHE A 217 -16.37 -6.53 -4.84
N VAL A 218 -16.94 -6.08 -3.72
CA VAL A 218 -17.28 -6.94 -2.58
C VAL A 218 -18.41 -7.92 -2.92
N ARG A 219 -19.25 -7.57 -3.91
CA ARG A 219 -20.35 -8.41 -4.41
C ARG A 219 -19.94 -9.32 -5.57
N ASP A 220 -18.65 -9.33 -5.95
CA ASP A 220 -18.13 -10.04 -7.11
C ASP A 220 -18.81 -9.68 -8.45
N CYS A 221 -19.29 -8.43 -8.57
CA CYS A 221 -19.99 -7.94 -9.77
C CYS A 221 -19.34 -6.69 -10.40
N LEU A 222 -18.09 -6.36 -10.03
CA LEU A 222 -17.38 -5.25 -10.66
C LEU A 222 -17.12 -5.54 -12.14
N SER A 223 -17.71 -4.68 -13.00
CA SER A 223 -17.68 -4.84 -14.45
C SER A 223 -16.31 -4.54 -15.06
N GLU A 224 -16.10 -4.94 -16.32
CA GLU A 224 -14.92 -4.56 -17.09
C GLU A 224 -14.78 -3.03 -17.16
N GLY A 225 -15.89 -2.28 -17.37
CA GLY A 225 -15.88 -0.82 -17.31
C GLY A 225 -15.41 -0.26 -15.97
N GLY A 226 -15.85 -0.84 -14.87
CA GLY A 226 -15.39 -0.46 -13.53
C GLY A 226 -13.89 -0.71 -13.32
N TRP A 227 -13.37 -1.84 -13.81
CA TRP A 227 -11.92 -2.12 -13.79
C TRP A 227 -11.13 -1.15 -14.67
N MET A 228 -11.67 -0.76 -15.83
CA MET A 228 -11.08 0.27 -16.71
C MET A 228 -10.98 1.64 -16.00
N GLU A 229 -12.03 2.05 -15.28
CA GLU A 229 -12.03 3.31 -14.52
C GLU A 229 -11.03 3.30 -13.35
N LEU A 230 -10.85 2.16 -12.69
CA LEU A 230 -9.87 1.98 -11.62
C LEU A 230 -8.43 2.02 -12.14
N MET A 231 -8.17 1.63 -13.37
CA MET A 231 -6.87 1.57 -14.05
C MET A 231 -5.86 0.57 -13.46
N LEU A 232 -5.98 0.21 -12.19
CA LEU A 232 -5.15 -0.80 -11.51
C LEU A 232 -6.03 -1.73 -10.67
N PRO A 233 -5.62 -3.01 -10.49
CA PRO A 233 -6.39 -4.00 -9.75
C PRO A 233 -6.42 -3.76 -8.25
N CYS A 234 -5.43 -3.04 -7.72
CA CYS A 234 -5.31 -2.61 -6.32
C CYS A 234 -4.89 -1.16 -6.24
N GLN A 235 -5.15 -0.54 -5.10
CA GLN A 235 -4.60 0.78 -4.79
C GLN A 235 -3.07 0.77 -4.89
N ALA A 236 -2.51 1.65 -5.70
CA ALA A 236 -1.07 1.78 -5.90
C ALA A 236 -0.41 2.41 -4.67
N LEU A 237 -0.32 1.63 -3.57
CA LEU A 237 0.26 2.03 -2.29
C LEU A 237 1.10 0.88 -1.72
N GLN A 238 2.40 1.15 -1.48
CA GLN A 238 3.38 0.17 -1.04
C GLN A 238 4.17 0.70 0.17
N ALA A 239 4.20 -0.06 1.28
CA ALA A 239 5.02 0.23 2.46
C ALA A 239 6.45 -0.27 2.22
N VAL A 240 7.37 0.63 1.86
CA VAL A 240 8.70 0.24 1.34
C VAL A 240 9.82 0.35 2.35
N GLU A 241 9.63 1.08 3.46
CA GLU A 241 10.66 1.19 4.49
C GLU A 241 10.04 1.39 5.88
N LEU A 242 10.68 0.77 6.87
CA LEU A 242 10.44 0.97 8.30
C LEU A 242 11.77 1.24 8.99
N ARG A 243 11.85 2.32 9.80
CA ARG A 243 13.00 2.64 10.64
C ARG A 243 12.55 2.79 12.08
N LEU A 244 13.27 2.16 12.98
CA LEU A 244 12.99 2.23 14.42
C LEU A 244 14.27 2.02 15.22
N GLU A 245 14.28 2.60 16.42
CA GLU A 245 15.22 2.23 17.45
C GLU A 245 14.56 1.27 18.43
N TRP A 246 15.15 0.11 18.63
CA TRP A 246 14.61 -0.91 19.51
C TRP A 246 15.72 -1.68 20.19
N ARG A 247 15.63 -1.82 21.53
CA ARG A 247 16.62 -2.46 22.38
C ARG A 247 18.04 -1.90 22.17
N GLY A 248 18.15 -0.55 22.10
CA GLY A 248 19.42 0.16 21.93
C GLY A 248 20.06 0.04 20.55
N ARG A 249 19.33 -0.50 19.56
CA ARG A 249 19.82 -0.70 18.20
C ARG A 249 18.92 0.00 17.17
N GLN A 250 19.55 0.58 16.15
CA GLN A 250 18.84 1.11 14.97
C GLN A 250 18.52 -0.01 13.99
N TRP A 251 17.27 -0.08 13.59
CA TRP A 251 16.76 -1.05 12.62
C TRP A 251 16.22 -0.33 11.39
N VAL A 252 16.63 -0.78 10.22
CA VAL A 252 16.10 -0.32 8.94
C VAL A 252 15.72 -1.54 8.11
N PHE A 253 14.44 -1.66 7.82
CA PHE A 253 13.91 -2.67 6.92
C PHE A 253 13.41 -2.00 5.67
N SER A 254 13.81 -2.51 4.51
CA SER A 254 13.38 -1.98 3.22
C SER A 254 13.00 -3.09 2.25
N THR A 255 12.13 -2.77 1.32
CA THR A 255 11.72 -3.63 0.22
C THR A 255 11.50 -2.79 -1.05
N VAL A 256 11.56 -3.45 -2.20
CA VAL A 256 11.13 -2.85 -3.47
C VAL A 256 9.64 -3.05 -3.66
N PRO A 257 8.94 -2.14 -4.35
CA PRO A 257 7.54 -2.35 -4.71
C PRO A 257 7.33 -3.62 -5.54
N GLU A 258 6.12 -4.14 -5.52
CA GLU A 258 5.74 -5.31 -6.31
C GLU A 258 5.90 -5.04 -7.82
N PRO A 259 6.17 -6.08 -8.64
CA PRO A 259 6.41 -5.92 -10.08
C PRO A 259 5.28 -5.17 -10.82
N TRP A 260 4.01 -5.46 -10.51
CA TRP A 260 2.86 -4.79 -11.12
C TRP A 260 2.84 -3.28 -10.84
N PHE A 261 3.28 -2.85 -9.65
CA PHE A 261 3.41 -1.45 -9.29
C PHE A 261 4.55 -0.79 -10.07
N GLN A 262 5.68 -1.48 -10.20
CA GLN A 262 6.85 -0.98 -10.91
C GLN A 262 6.59 -0.83 -12.42
N GLU A 263 5.87 -1.78 -13.04
CA GLU A 263 5.54 -1.73 -14.47
C GLU A 263 4.70 -0.50 -14.84
N PHE A 264 3.88 0.00 -13.91
CA PHE A 264 3.06 1.19 -14.16
C PHE A 264 3.89 2.50 -14.14
N ILE A 265 5.09 2.48 -13.59
CA ILE A 265 6.00 3.63 -13.52
C ILE A 265 6.93 3.62 -14.74
N PRO A 266 7.12 4.74 -15.46
CA PRO A 266 8.09 4.83 -16.55
C PRO A 266 9.51 4.50 -16.10
N GLU A 267 10.29 3.83 -16.95
CA GLU A 267 11.64 3.35 -16.65
C GLU A 267 12.59 4.41 -16.04
N PRO A 268 12.62 5.66 -16.52
CA PRO A 268 13.48 6.68 -15.92
C PRO A 268 13.20 6.96 -14.45
N LEU A 269 11.91 6.90 -14.02
CA LEU A 269 11.51 7.12 -12.63
C LEU A 269 11.76 5.86 -11.77
N ARG A 270 11.57 4.65 -12.32
CA ARG A 270 11.92 3.39 -11.62
C ARG A 270 13.38 3.36 -11.18
N ASN A 271 14.28 3.76 -12.08
CA ASN A 271 15.72 3.71 -11.85
C ASN A 271 16.22 4.71 -10.79
N GLN A 272 15.52 5.81 -10.57
CA GLN A 272 15.83 6.78 -9.51
C GLN A 272 15.47 6.22 -8.13
N GLU A 273 14.34 5.52 -7.99
CA GLU A 273 13.87 4.91 -6.73
C GLU A 273 14.74 3.74 -6.27
N VAL A 274 15.16 2.86 -7.19
CA VAL A 274 16.01 1.70 -6.88
C VAL A 274 17.39 2.11 -6.37
N ARG A 275 17.92 3.28 -6.76
CA ARG A 275 19.20 3.80 -6.27
C ARG A 275 19.13 4.42 -4.87
N GLY A 276 17.92 4.86 -4.42
CA GLY A 276 17.70 5.39 -3.07
C GLY A 276 17.42 4.31 -2.01
N GLY A 277 16.99 3.13 -2.42
CA GLY A 277 16.67 1.98 -1.57
C GLY A 277 17.71 0.87 -1.70
N GLY A 278 18.92 1.08 -1.15
CA GLY A 278 19.92 0.01 -1.09
C GLY A 278 19.31 -1.24 -0.44
N LYS A 279 19.45 -2.41 -1.08
CA LYS A 279 19.22 -3.71 -0.44
C LYS A 279 20.11 -3.74 0.81
N GLY A 280 19.54 -3.48 1.98
CA GLY A 280 20.31 -3.43 3.19
C GLY A 280 19.48 -3.72 4.42
N ILE A 281 19.68 -4.91 4.95
CA ILE A 281 19.58 -5.14 6.38
C ILE A 281 20.83 -4.46 6.96
N ALA A 282 20.75 -3.17 7.31
CA ALA A 282 21.80 -2.52 8.07
C ALA A 282 21.63 -2.88 9.55
N GLY A 283 21.93 -4.13 9.85
CA GLY A 283 22.27 -4.53 11.19
C GLY A 283 23.78 -4.53 11.27
N ASN A 284 24.40 -3.56 11.92
CA ASN A 284 25.79 -3.67 12.30
C ASN A 284 25.94 -4.97 13.15
N ARG A 285 26.67 -5.93 12.60
CA ARG A 285 27.30 -6.97 13.42
C ARG A 285 28.45 -6.24 14.10
N GLU A 286 28.33 -5.96 15.38
CA GLU A 286 29.50 -5.77 16.21
C GLU A 286 30.18 -7.12 16.38
N GLU A 287 31.49 -7.14 16.12
CA GLU A 287 32.41 -8.22 16.44
C GLU A 287 32.51 -8.43 17.96
#